data_8664b7cf52d47e5055de21052bce536c
#
_entry.id   8664b7cf52d47e5055de21052bce536c
#
_cell.length_a   1.000
_cell.length_b   1.000
_cell.length_c   1.000
_cell.angle_alpha   90.00
_cell.angle_beta   90.00
_cell.angle_gamma   90.00
#
_symmetry.space_group_name_H-M   'P 1'
#
loop_
_entity.id
_entity.type
_entity.pdbx_description
1 polymer ?
#
loop_
_entity_poly.entity_id
_entity_poly.type
_entity_poly.pdbx_seq_one_letter_code
_entity_poly.pdbx_strand_id
1 'polypeptide(L)'
;ADGVIEGYGDTTFRGNQNITRYEMAQMIAKAMAKSDVSAADKALIDKLAAEFSDELNNLGVRVSNLERNADKVKWNGEALYQYWSQRDKDAGTKSNDDELLLRLEPSAEVNRNWHVNARIDAYTDLAKDSSDTKDPLHGDSQDTNLDLVRIYAQGDYKNFQVKLGKFNPIDDDSIFDTEFSGGQVTFGNKVTFTAGAGRLDMDDVSASNDFHSGETASKIVSGDDTANYQFAGLGYAAGKFNSGIDYHHLNADSFNYVKDNLTSQSSEDNANIWLAKAGYNFDGTSALNGFYANNTSADDLNKAW
;
A
#
# COMPACT_ATOMS: atom_id res chain seq x y z
N ALA A 1 42.19 2.18 29.45
CA ALA A 1 41.43 1.91 28.24
C ALA A 1 39.99 1.71 28.65
N ASP A 2 39.14 2.64 28.31
CA ASP A 2 37.73 2.74 28.79
C ASP A 2 36.79 1.79 28.00
N GLY A 3 37.29 0.63 27.55
CA GLY A 3 36.50 -0.34 26.80
C GLY A 3 36.05 0.14 25.39
N VAL A 4 36.67 1.20 24.90
CA VAL A 4 36.32 1.77 23.56
C VAL A 4 36.78 0.86 22.43
N ILE A 5 37.86 0.10 22.64
CA ILE A 5 38.38 -0.86 21.66
C ILE A 5 38.43 -2.24 22.34
N GLU A 6 37.80 -3.23 21.71
CA GLU A 6 37.89 -4.62 22.09
C GLU A 6 39.22 -5.22 21.63
N GLY A 7 39.95 -5.88 22.55
CA GLY A 7 41.15 -6.62 22.22
C GLY A 7 40.84 -7.95 21.53
N TYR A 8 41.87 -8.78 21.34
CA TYR A 8 41.68 -10.18 20.93
C TYR A 8 40.91 -10.91 22.02
N GLY A 9 39.85 -11.65 21.64
CA GLY A 9 38.94 -12.33 22.58
C GLY A 9 39.56 -13.45 23.43
N ASP A 10 40.90 -13.62 23.33
CA ASP A 10 41.66 -14.70 24.00
C ASP A 10 42.52 -14.22 25.19
N THR A 11 42.28 -13.04 25.72
CA THR A 11 43.02 -12.41 26.86
C THR A 11 44.52 -12.22 26.63
N THR A 12 45.03 -12.40 25.39
CA THR A 12 46.45 -12.23 25.09
C THR A 12 46.76 -10.80 24.60
N PHE A 13 47.88 -10.25 25.11
CA PHE A 13 48.43 -8.99 24.61
C PHE A 13 49.47 -9.28 23.51
N ARG A 14 49.13 -8.89 22.26
CA ARG A 14 49.96 -9.13 21.07
C ARG A 14 50.61 -7.83 20.58
N GLY A 15 51.23 -7.08 21.47
CA GLY A 15 51.79 -5.75 21.19
C GLY A 15 52.87 -5.70 20.09
N ASN A 16 53.46 -6.85 19.75
CA ASN A 16 54.48 -6.95 18.70
C ASN A 16 53.92 -7.44 17.35
N GLN A 17 52.64 -7.63 17.20
CA GLN A 17 52.03 -8.06 15.95
C GLN A 17 51.64 -6.84 15.11
N ASN A 18 52.09 -6.81 13.85
CA ASN A 18 51.68 -5.78 12.91
C ASN A 18 50.19 -5.92 12.60
N ILE A 19 49.48 -4.81 12.69
CA ILE A 19 48.08 -4.70 12.31
C ILE A 19 47.99 -4.01 10.96
N THR A 20 47.14 -4.48 10.11
CA THR A 20 46.91 -3.89 8.78
C THR A 20 46.13 -2.56 8.92
N ARG A 21 46.31 -1.67 7.92
CA ARG A 21 45.54 -0.41 7.88
C ARG A 21 44.01 -0.67 7.88
N TYR A 22 43.57 -1.74 7.23
CA TYR A 22 42.16 -2.14 7.21
C TYR A 22 41.62 -2.58 8.60
N GLU A 23 42.40 -3.36 9.34
CA GLU A 23 42.01 -3.76 10.71
C GLU A 23 41.96 -2.55 11.65
N MET A 24 42.89 -1.58 11.46
CA MET A 24 42.87 -0.33 12.19
C MET A 24 41.62 0.50 11.85
N ALA A 25 41.28 0.62 10.57
CA ALA A 25 40.09 1.32 10.12
C ALA A 25 38.79 0.69 10.68
N GLN A 26 38.70 -0.62 10.75
CA GLN A 26 37.58 -1.32 11.39
C GLN A 26 37.46 -1.01 12.90
N MET A 27 38.59 -0.94 13.61
CA MET A 27 38.58 -0.56 15.03
C MET A 27 38.16 0.90 15.23
N ILE A 28 38.61 1.80 14.37
CA ILE A 28 38.22 3.22 14.38
C ILE A 28 36.71 3.34 14.11
N ALA A 29 36.17 2.64 13.12
CA ALA A 29 34.76 2.62 12.80
C ALA A 29 33.90 2.13 14.01
N LYS A 30 34.32 1.07 14.69
CA LYS A 30 33.69 0.59 15.93
C LYS A 30 33.74 1.62 17.05
N ALA A 31 34.88 2.32 17.21
CA ALA A 31 35.04 3.37 18.22
C ALA A 31 34.13 4.57 17.93
N MET A 32 34.00 4.97 16.66
CA MET A 32 33.09 6.04 16.22
C MET A 32 31.59 5.73 16.47
N ALA A 33 31.23 4.45 16.44
CA ALA A 33 29.85 4.01 16.69
C ALA A 33 29.46 4.04 18.18
N LYS A 34 30.40 4.19 19.11
CA LYS A 34 30.10 4.28 20.56
C LYS A 34 29.66 5.68 20.93
N SER A 35 28.54 5.78 21.64
CA SER A 35 27.96 7.06 22.10
C SER A 35 28.52 7.55 23.43
N ASP A 36 29.20 6.67 24.20
CA ASP A 36 29.67 6.96 25.56
C ASP A 36 31.21 6.98 25.59
N VAL A 37 31.78 7.99 24.97
CA VAL A 37 33.24 8.23 24.91
C VAL A 37 33.57 9.59 25.51
N SER A 38 34.71 9.67 26.23
CA SER A 38 35.17 10.94 26.79
C SER A 38 35.51 11.95 25.70
N ALA A 39 35.47 13.25 26.03
CA ALA A 39 35.82 14.30 25.07
C ALA A 39 37.28 14.18 24.56
N ALA A 40 38.18 13.66 25.38
CA ALA A 40 39.58 13.41 25.01
C ALA A 40 39.68 12.23 24.02
N ASP A 41 38.95 11.14 24.23
CA ASP A 41 38.93 9.98 23.36
C ASP A 41 38.26 10.32 22.01
N LYS A 42 37.21 11.14 22.04
CA LYS A 42 36.57 11.61 20.83
C LYS A 42 37.52 12.39 19.93
N ALA A 43 38.31 13.30 20.53
CA ALA A 43 39.33 14.05 19.76
C ALA A 43 40.40 13.14 19.14
N LEU A 44 40.80 12.06 19.85
CA LEU A 44 41.70 11.05 19.34
C LEU A 44 41.06 10.21 18.20
N ILE A 45 39.82 9.80 18.37
CA ILE A 45 39.07 9.08 17.33
C ILE A 45 38.91 9.92 16.08
N ASP A 46 38.56 11.22 16.21
CA ASP A 46 38.41 12.13 15.08
C ASP A 46 39.70 12.32 14.33
N LYS A 47 40.85 12.41 15.06
CA LYS A 47 42.17 12.50 14.46
C LYS A 47 42.57 11.24 13.71
N LEU A 48 42.29 10.05 14.27
CA LEU A 48 42.55 8.78 13.61
C LEU A 48 41.60 8.57 12.43
N ALA A 49 40.35 8.99 12.52
CA ALA A 49 39.40 8.94 11.42
C ALA A 49 39.85 9.78 10.23
N ALA A 50 40.44 10.95 10.48
CA ALA A 50 41.03 11.77 9.42
C ALA A 50 42.24 11.11 8.75
N GLU A 51 43.10 10.43 9.52
CA GLU A 51 44.29 9.73 8.99
C GLU A 51 43.94 8.48 8.17
N PHE A 52 42.86 7.79 8.58
CA PHE A 52 42.38 6.56 7.92
C PHE A 52 41.17 6.80 7.03
N SER A 53 40.98 8.05 6.58
CA SER A 53 39.78 8.45 5.81
C SER A 53 39.53 7.60 4.55
N ASP A 54 40.61 7.23 3.85
CA ASP A 54 40.52 6.43 2.61
C ASP A 54 40.04 5.00 2.89
N GLU A 55 40.58 4.36 3.94
CA GLU A 55 40.18 3.03 4.36
C GLU A 55 38.75 3.03 4.94
N LEU A 56 38.41 4.04 5.72
CA LEU A 56 37.05 4.23 6.26
C LEU A 56 36.04 4.50 5.15
N ASN A 57 36.37 5.33 4.18
CA ASN A 57 35.54 5.58 3.01
C ASN A 57 35.36 4.31 2.18
N ASN A 58 36.40 3.52 1.98
CA ASN A 58 36.30 2.25 1.27
C ASN A 58 35.45 1.24 2.01
N LEU A 59 35.54 1.17 3.35
CA LEU A 59 34.65 0.37 4.19
C LEU A 59 33.21 0.89 4.15
N GLY A 60 33.04 2.20 4.32
CA GLY A 60 31.72 2.86 4.30
C GLY A 60 31.06 2.81 2.93
N VAL A 61 31.80 3.00 1.86
CA VAL A 61 31.28 2.88 0.48
C VAL A 61 30.86 1.42 0.18
N ARG A 62 31.64 0.45 0.65
CA ARG A 62 31.23 -0.96 0.47
C ARG A 62 29.99 -1.32 1.27
N VAL A 63 29.90 -0.86 2.52
CA VAL A 63 28.70 -1.09 3.37
C VAL A 63 27.52 -0.31 2.82
N SER A 64 27.68 0.99 2.54
CA SER A 64 26.59 1.80 1.99
C SER A 64 26.17 1.38 0.58
N ASN A 65 27.07 0.85 -0.25
CA ASN A 65 26.72 0.28 -1.55
C ASN A 65 26.03 -1.07 -1.41
N LEU A 66 26.43 -1.88 -0.44
CA LEU A 66 25.73 -3.15 -0.13
C LEU A 66 24.33 -2.88 0.44
N GLU A 67 24.22 -1.97 1.39
CA GLU A 67 22.92 -1.52 1.94
C GLU A 67 22.05 -0.86 0.86
N ARG A 68 22.62 0.03 0.07
CA ARG A 68 21.92 0.71 -1.02
C ARG A 68 21.50 -0.24 -2.15
N ASN A 69 22.26 -1.30 -2.43
CA ASN A 69 21.95 -2.27 -3.47
C ASN A 69 21.17 -3.47 -2.97
N ALA A 70 21.29 -3.83 -1.68
CA ALA A 70 20.55 -4.94 -1.10
C ALA A 70 19.07 -4.60 -0.82
N ASP A 71 18.76 -3.31 -0.56
CA ASP A 71 17.45 -2.88 -0.05
C ASP A 71 16.72 -1.85 -0.92
N LYS A 72 17.13 -1.66 -2.17
CA LYS A 72 16.44 -0.70 -3.04
C LYS A 72 15.01 -1.10 -3.38
N VAL A 73 14.72 -2.38 -3.40
CA VAL A 73 13.38 -2.91 -3.61
C VAL A 73 13.05 -3.85 -2.48
N LYS A 74 12.09 -3.47 -1.64
CA LYS A 74 11.50 -4.33 -0.62
C LYS A 74 10.34 -5.08 -1.23
N TRP A 75 10.31 -6.39 -1.05
CA TRP A 75 9.24 -7.26 -1.49
C TRP A 75 8.41 -7.67 -0.31
N ASN A 76 7.15 -7.29 -0.30
CA ASN A 76 6.13 -7.82 0.59
C ASN A 76 5.15 -8.61 -0.26
N GLY A 77 4.31 -9.41 0.36
CA GLY A 77 3.28 -10.12 -0.36
C GLY A 77 2.65 -11.23 0.47
N GLU A 78 1.68 -11.88 -0.14
CA GLU A 78 0.97 -13.02 0.44
C GLU A 78 0.72 -14.06 -0.64
N ALA A 79 0.52 -15.30 -0.23
CA ALA A 79 0.02 -16.37 -1.05
C ALA A 79 -1.27 -16.90 -0.41
N LEU A 80 -2.35 -16.92 -1.17
CA LEU A 80 -3.65 -17.41 -0.74
C LEU A 80 -4.06 -18.57 -1.62
N TYR A 81 -4.32 -19.73 -1.01
CA TYR A 81 -4.96 -20.85 -1.67
C TYR A 81 -6.42 -20.92 -1.21
N GLN A 82 -7.33 -20.97 -2.15
CA GLN A 82 -8.77 -21.11 -1.89
C GLN A 82 -9.30 -22.35 -2.58
N TYR A 83 -10.18 -23.06 -1.90
CA TYR A 83 -10.89 -24.19 -2.44
C TYR A 83 -12.38 -24.08 -2.13
N TRP A 84 -13.19 -24.15 -3.17
CA TRP A 84 -14.65 -24.20 -3.06
C TRP A 84 -15.20 -25.51 -3.54
N SER A 85 -16.19 -26.02 -2.85
CA SER A 85 -16.96 -27.19 -3.27
C SER A 85 -18.45 -26.87 -3.11
N GLN A 86 -19.12 -26.67 -4.20
CA GLN A 86 -20.56 -26.41 -4.24
C GLN A 86 -21.31 -27.63 -4.75
N ARG A 87 -22.41 -27.96 -4.10
CA ARG A 87 -23.32 -29.02 -4.51
C ARG A 87 -24.72 -28.47 -4.62
N ASP A 88 -25.26 -28.49 -5.83
CA ASP A 88 -26.68 -28.26 -6.07
C ASP A 88 -27.44 -29.61 -6.00
N LYS A 89 -28.25 -29.77 -4.97
CA LYS A 89 -29.00 -31.00 -4.76
C LYS A 89 -30.20 -31.12 -5.70
N ASP A 90 -30.75 -30.00 -6.12
CA ASP A 90 -31.93 -29.96 -6.98
C ASP A 90 -31.54 -30.21 -8.45
N ALA A 91 -30.42 -29.65 -8.86
CA ALA A 91 -29.83 -29.91 -10.19
C ALA A 91 -28.98 -31.19 -10.24
N GLY A 92 -28.61 -31.78 -9.13
CA GLY A 92 -27.76 -32.95 -9.04
C GLY A 92 -26.32 -32.70 -9.47
N THR A 93 -25.90 -31.44 -9.47
CA THR A 93 -24.55 -31.03 -9.95
C THR A 93 -23.59 -30.77 -8.79
N LYS A 94 -22.30 -31.02 -9.04
CA LYS A 94 -21.20 -30.69 -8.15
C LYS A 94 -20.17 -29.89 -8.91
N SER A 95 -19.82 -28.72 -8.39
CA SER A 95 -18.68 -27.93 -8.84
C SER A 95 -17.61 -27.92 -7.76
N ASN A 96 -16.36 -28.11 -8.15
CA ASN A 96 -15.20 -27.86 -7.31
C ASN A 96 -14.35 -26.82 -8.04
N ASP A 97 -13.78 -25.92 -7.28
CA ASP A 97 -12.93 -24.87 -7.78
C ASP A 97 -11.78 -24.64 -6.81
N ASP A 98 -10.56 -24.51 -7.28
CA ASP A 98 -9.40 -24.23 -6.47
C ASP A 98 -8.47 -23.24 -7.16
N GLU A 99 -8.10 -22.21 -6.44
CA GLU A 99 -7.37 -21.06 -6.92
C GLU A 99 -6.16 -20.77 -6.03
N LEU A 100 -5.06 -20.41 -6.66
CA LEU A 100 -3.88 -19.86 -5.99
C LEU A 100 -3.70 -18.41 -6.42
N LEU A 101 -3.79 -17.50 -5.44
CA LEU A 101 -3.41 -16.11 -5.59
C LEU A 101 -2.01 -15.89 -5.01
N LEU A 102 -1.12 -15.32 -5.80
CA LEU A 102 0.15 -14.76 -5.34
C LEU A 102 0.09 -13.24 -5.50
N ARG A 103 0.09 -12.52 -4.38
CA ARG A 103 0.16 -11.06 -4.34
C ARG A 103 1.58 -10.61 -4.02
N LEU A 104 2.15 -9.74 -4.82
CA LEU A 104 3.46 -9.14 -4.61
C LEU A 104 3.33 -7.63 -4.50
N GLU A 105 3.90 -7.05 -3.44
CA GLU A 105 3.88 -5.62 -3.18
C GLU A 105 5.32 -5.08 -3.09
N PRO A 106 5.98 -4.85 -4.24
CA PRO A 106 7.29 -4.24 -4.27
C PRO A 106 7.22 -2.75 -3.93
N SER A 107 8.19 -2.29 -3.14
CA SER A 107 8.43 -0.88 -2.84
C SER A 107 9.89 -0.54 -3.13
N ALA A 108 10.13 0.37 -4.05
CA ALA A 108 11.45 0.81 -4.48
C ALA A 108 11.77 2.21 -3.97
N GLU A 109 12.87 2.38 -3.24
CA GLU A 109 13.37 3.70 -2.87
C GLU A 109 14.02 4.38 -4.08
N VAL A 110 13.50 5.54 -4.49
CA VAL A 110 14.07 6.39 -5.54
C VAL A 110 15.11 7.34 -4.94
N ASN A 111 14.75 7.95 -3.82
CA ASN A 111 15.61 8.80 -3.02
C ASN A 111 15.05 8.89 -1.58
N ARG A 112 15.67 9.71 -0.74
CA ARG A 112 15.32 9.85 0.69
C ARG A 112 13.83 10.14 0.95
N ASN A 113 13.14 10.80 0.03
CA ASN A 113 11.75 11.23 0.20
C ASN A 113 10.79 10.46 -0.70
N TRP A 114 11.25 9.88 -1.83
CA TRP A 114 10.39 9.29 -2.84
C TRP A 114 10.57 7.79 -2.95
N HIS A 115 9.43 7.10 -2.98
CA HIS A 115 9.28 5.66 -3.20
C HIS A 115 8.35 5.41 -4.38
N VAL A 116 8.59 4.34 -5.11
CA VAL A 116 7.63 3.79 -6.08
C VAL A 116 7.11 2.48 -5.51
N ASN A 117 5.80 2.38 -5.43
CA ASN A 117 5.09 1.22 -4.90
C ASN A 117 4.26 0.60 -6.01
N ALA A 118 4.15 -0.72 -6.01
CA ALA A 118 3.25 -1.45 -6.89
C ALA A 118 2.57 -2.60 -6.15
N ARG A 119 1.46 -3.09 -6.71
CA ARG A 119 0.84 -4.37 -6.35
C ARG A 119 0.60 -5.15 -7.61
N ILE A 120 1.09 -6.37 -7.62
CA ILE A 120 0.96 -7.33 -8.71
C ILE A 120 0.24 -8.54 -8.14
N ASP A 121 -0.93 -8.85 -8.68
CA ASP A 121 -1.70 -10.05 -8.32
C ASP A 121 -1.60 -11.06 -9.46
N ALA A 122 -1.18 -12.27 -9.12
CA ALA A 122 -1.11 -13.41 -10.05
C ALA A 122 -2.08 -14.48 -9.58
N TYR A 123 -3.05 -14.79 -10.42
CA TYR A 123 -4.05 -15.81 -10.18
C TYR A 123 -3.78 -17.03 -11.04
N THR A 124 -4.00 -18.22 -10.52
CA THR A 124 -4.06 -19.44 -11.30
C THR A 124 -5.15 -20.38 -10.78
N ASP A 125 -5.99 -20.85 -11.68
CA ASP A 125 -6.95 -21.93 -11.41
C ASP A 125 -6.20 -23.25 -11.46
N LEU A 126 -6.23 -24.01 -10.36
CA LEU A 126 -5.53 -25.30 -10.23
C LEU A 126 -6.46 -26.49 -10.55
N ALA A 127 -7.77 -26.27 -10.61
CA ALA A 127 -8.75 -27.31 -10.91
C ALA A 127 -8.96 -27.54 -12.40
N LYS A 128 -8.55 -26.59 -13.24
CA LYS A 128 -8.77 -26.64 -14.68
C LYS A 128 -7.48 -26.81 -15.46
N ASP A 129 -7.56 -27.61 -16.48
CA ASP A 129 -6.54 -27.76 -17.50
C ASP A 129 -6.57 -26.55 -18.45
N SER A 130 -5.43 -26.08 -18.94
CA SER A 130 -5.22 -24.88 -19.75
C SER A 130 -6.06 -24.77 -21.03
N SER A 131 -6.94 -25.71 -21.26
CA SER A 131 -7.84 -25.79 -22.43
C SER A 131 -9.29 -25.44 -22.13
N ASP A 132 -9.69 -25.22 -20.88
CA ASP A 132 -11.11 -25.13 -20.55
C ASP A 132 -11.55 -23.77 -20.02
N THR A 133 -12.70 -23.44 -20.43
CA THR A 133 -13.41 -22.19 -20.51
C THR A 133 -13.82 -21.57 -19.17
N LYS A 134 -13.68 -20.23 -19.11
CA LYS A 134 -14.35 -19.26 -18.24
C LYS A 134 -14.36 -19.54 -16.73
N ASP A 135 -13.48 -18.86 -16.05
CA ASP A 135 -13.62 -18.62 -14.62
C ASP A 135 -14.92 -17.85 -14.35
N PRO A 136 -15.90 -18.43 -13.59
CA PRO A 136 -17.14 -17.74 -13.25
C PRO A 136 -16.95 -16.56 -12.31
N LEU A 137 -15.79 -16.43 -11.62
CA LEU A 137 -15.50 -15.34 -10.71
C LEU A 137 -14.75 -14.18 -11.40
N HIS A 138 -13.97 -14.45 -12.41
CA HIS A 138 -13.14 -13.44 -13.09
C HIS A 138 -13.50 -13.23 -14.57
N GLY A 139 -14.52 -13.89 -15.07
CA GLY A 139 -15.16 -13.61 -16.37
C GLY A 139 -14.35 -13.91 -17.63
N ASP A 140 -13.09 -14.28 -17.52
CA ASP A 140 -12.21 -14.49 -18.66
C ASP A 140 -11.56 -15.88 -18.67
N SER A 141 -11.31 -16.40 -19.86
CA SER A 141 -10.93 -17.78 -20.15
C SER A 141 -9.44 -18.06 -19.97
N GLN A 142 -8.78 -17.46 -18.99
CA GLN A 142 -7.35 -17.67 -18.76
C GLN A 142 -7.13 -18.34 -17.42
N ASP A 143 -6.47 -19.52 -17.47
CA ASP A 143 -6.11 -20.28 -16.26
C ASP A 143 -5.07 -19.58 -15.37
N THR A 144 -4.47 -18.52 -15.89
CA THR A 144 -3.48 -17.71 -15.19
C THR A 144 -3.62 -16.26 -15.63
N ASN A 145 -3.85 -15.37 -14.69
CA ASN A 145 -3.88 -13.93 -14.91
C ASN A 145 -2.81 -13.21 -14.09
N LEU A 146 -2.23 -12.18 -14.67
CA LEU A 146 -1.25 -11.33 -14.02
C LEU A 146 -1.70 -9.88 -14.14
N ASP A 147 -2.14 -9.30 -13.03
CA ASP A 147 -2.66 -7.94 -12.99
C ASP A 147 -1.74 -6.99 -12.24
N LEU A 148 -1.46 -5.84 -12.84
CA LEU A 148 -0.85 -4.71 -12.17
C LEU A 148 -1.96 -3.86 -11.54
N VAL A 149 -2.32 -4.20 -10.31
CA VAL A 149 -3.45 -3.60 -9.59
C VAL A 149 -3.15 -2.15 -9.22
N ARG A 150 -1.96 -1.89 -8.65
CA ARG A 150 -1.52 -0.56 -8.20
C ARG A 150 -0.14 -0.23 -8.71
N ILE A 151 0.07 1.03 -9.06
CA ILE A 151 1.40 1.59 -9.29
C ILE A 151 1.38 3.09 -9.03
N TYR A 152 2.18 3.55 -8.07
CA TYR A 152 2.22 4.96 -7.71
C TYR A 152 3.58 5.37 -7.13
N ALA A 153 3.91 6.64 -7.31
CA ALA A 153 5.01 7.29 -6.62
C ALA A 153 4.49 7.98 -5.35
N GLN A 154 5.21 7.81 -4.24
CA GLN A 154 4.90 8.43 -2.95
C GLN A 154 6.07 9.27 -2.49
N GLY A 155 5.80 10.53 -2.18
CA GLY A 155 6.74 11.47 -1.60
C GLY A 155 6.39 11.76 -0.15
N ASP A 156 7.29 11.39 0.78
CA ASP A 156 7.11 11.58 2.22
C ASP A 156 7.97 12.74 2.71
N TYR A 157 7.31 13.73 3.30
CA TYR A 157 7.91 14.93 3.88
C TYR A 157 7.47 15.09 5.33
N LYS A 158 8.16 15.95 6.08
CA LYS A 158 7.93 16.10 7.52
C LYS A 158 6.45 16.34 7.91
N ASN A 159 5.72 17.14 7.12
CA ASN A 159 4.37 17.59 7.45
C ASN A 159 3.34 17.27 6.34
N PHE A 160 3.77 16.68 5.25
CA PHE A 160 2.86 16.30 4.16
C PHE A 160 3.38 15.10 3.39
N GLN A 161 2.47 14.40 2.74
CA GLN A 161 2.71 13.29 1.83
C GLN A 161 2.02 13.58 0.49
N VAL A 162 2.64 13.16 -0.60
CA VAL A 162 2.08 13.22 -1.95
C VAL A 162 2.05 11.81 -2.52
N LYS A 163 0.95 11.43 -3.18
CA LYS A 163 0.87 10.20 -3.98
C LYS A 163 0.44 10.56 -5.40
N LEU A 164 1.05 9.92 -6.40
CA LEU A 164 0.77 10.12 -7.83
C LEU A 164 0.79 8.78 -8.54
N GLY A 165 -0.30 8.41 -9.20
CA GLY A 165 -0.42 7.16 -9.94
C GLY A 165 -1.77 6.46 -9.75
N LYS A 166 -1.78 5.11 -9.80
CA LYS A 166 -2.96 4.28 -9.54
C LYS A 166 -2.85 3.68 -8.13
N PHE A 167 -3.78 4.03 -7.22
CA PHE A 167 -3.80 3.59 -5.81
C PHE A 167 -5.21 3.73 -5.20
N ASN A 168 -5.43 3.13 -4.01
CA ASN A 168 -6.74 3.16 -3.36
C ASN A 168 -7.17 4.58 -2.97
N PRO A 169 -8.48 4.87 -3.05
CA PRO A 169 -9.09 6.04 -2.45
C PRO A 169 -8.88 6.14 -0.93
N ILE A 170 -9.33 7.24 -0.33
CA ILE A 170 -9.19 7.49 1.12
C ILE A 170 -10.27 6.81 1.98
N ASP A 171 -11.22 6.15 1.37
CA ASP A 171 -12.36 5.51 2.03
C ASP A 171 -12.04 4.17 2.69
N ASP A 172 -10.81 3.65 2.52
CA ASP A 172 -10.37 2.35 3.05
C ASP A 172 -11.31 1.20 2.65
N ASP A 173 -11.64 1.13 1.35
CA ASP A 173 -12.53 0.14 0.73
C ASP A 173 -13.96 0.11 1.34
N SER A 174 -14.37 1.19 2.04
CA SER A 174 -15.71 1.28 2.64
C SER A 174 -16.80 1.64 1.62
N ILE A 175 -16.44 2.29 0.51
CA ILE A 175 -17.34 2.70 -0.56
C ILE A 175 -16.90 2.08 -1.89
N PHE A 176 -15.59 2.17 -2.20
CA PHE A 176 -15.00 1.73 -3.45
C PHE A 176 -13.95 0.64 -3.18
N ASP A 177 -14.21 -0.57 -3.62
CA ASP A 177 -13.20 -1.66 -3.62
C ASP A 177 -12.44 -1.64 -4.94
N THR A 178 -11.88 -0.49 -5.29
CA THR A 178 -11.11 -0.29 -6.51
C THR A 178 -10.11 0.85 -6.37
N GLU A 179 -9.16 0.90 -7.28
CA GLU A 179 -8.14 1.94 -7.35
C GLU A 179 -8.59 3.09 -8.26
N PHE A 180 -8.16 4.32 -7.92
CA PHE A 180 -8.26 5.45 -8.84
C PHE A 180 -6.89 5.86 -9.38
N SER A 181 -6.89 6.47 -10.56
CA SER A 181 -5.69 7.01 -11.20
C SER A 181 -5.66 8.52 -11.06
N GLY A 182 -4.69 9.05 -10.30
CA GLY A 182 -4.66 10.49 -10.03
C GLY A 182 -3.56 10.91 -9.07
N GLY A 183 -3.87 11.95 -8.31
CA GLY A 183 -2.98 12.51 -7.30
C GLY A 183 -3.70 12.80 -6.00
N GLN A 184 -2.94 12.68 -4.92
CA GLN A 184 -3.39 12.94 -3.56
C GLN A 184 -2.31 13.68 -2.79
N VAL A 185 -2.73 14.59 -1.92
CA VAL A 185 -1.87 15.21 -0.92
C VAL A 185 -2.50 15.08 0.45
N THR A 186 -1.69 14.72 1.45
CA THR A 186 -2.10 14.61 2.85
C THR A 186 -1.22 15.51 3.71
N PHE A 187 -1.80 16.38 4.51
CA PHE A 187 -1.14 17.26 5.45
C PHE A 187 -1.43 16.86 6.89
N GLY A 188 -0.48 17.05 7.78
CA GLY A 188 -0.64 16.81 9.22
C GLY A 188 -0.16 15.44 9.68
N ASN A 189 -0.37 15.14 10.97
CA ASN A 189 0.07 13.90 11.59
C ASN A 189 -1.05 13.27 12.44
N LYS A 190 -1.42 13.89 13.59
CA LYS A 190 -2.53 13.41 14.43
C LYS A 190 -3.89 13.80 13.86
N VAL A 191 -4.00 15.05 13.40
CA VAL A 191 -5.09 15.52 12.58
C VAL A 191 -4.53 15.63 11.18
N THR A 192 -5.19 14.97 10.22
CA THR A 192 -4.79 14.97 8.84
C THR A 192 -5.88 15.60 7.97
N PHE A 193 -5.46 16.38 6.99
CA PHE A 193 -6.30 16.81 5.89
C PHE A 193 -5.78 16.16 4.61
N THR A 194 -6.63 15.44 3.92
CA THR A 194 -6.31 14.78 2.65
C THR A 194 -7.21 15.34 1.55
N ALA A 195 -6.65 15.59 0.39
CA ALA A 195 -7.41 15.95 -0.80
C ALA A 195 -6.76 15.32 -2.03
N GLY A 196 -7.58 14.97 -3.00
CA GLY A 196 -7.11 14.37 -4.24
C GLY A 196 -8.12 14.50 -5.38
N ALA A 197 -7.61 14.22 -6.57
CA ALA A 197 -8.42 14.19 -7.78
C ALA A 197 -7.80 13.26 -8.82
N GLY A 198 -8.66 12.67 -9.66
CA GLY A 198 -8.24 11.73 -10.69
C GLY A 198 -9.41 11.15 -11.44
N ARG A 199 -9.22 9.92 -11.87
CA ARG A 199 -10.22 9.14 -12.60
C ARG A 199 -10.44 7.80 -11.92
N LEU A 200 -11.69 7.38 -11.85
CA LEU A 200 -12.12 6.10 -11.32
C LEU A 200 -12.81 5.33 -12.45
N ASP A 201 -12.46 4.06 -12.59
CA ASP A 201 -13.13 3.17 -13.53
C ASP A 201 -14.51 2.79 -12.99
N MET A 202 -15.56 3.10 -13.76
CA MET A 202 -16.94 2.82 -13.33
C MET A 202 -17.33 1.37 -13.53
N ASP A 203 -16.66 0.64 -14.39
CA ASP A 203 -16.86 -0.80 -14.55
C ASP A 203 -16.45 -1.54 -13.28
N ASP A 204 -15.31 -1.19 -12.70
CA ASP A 204 -14.84 -1.75 -11.44
C ASP A 204 -15.79 -1.40 -10.27
N VAL A 205 -16.30 -0.17 -10.23
CA VAL A 205 -17.25 0.26 -9.20
C VAL A 205 -18.58 -0.48 -9.31
N SER A 206 -19.07 -0.72 -10.52
CA SER A 206 -20.34 -1.42 -10.74
C SER A 206 -20.24 -2.92 -10.54
N ALA A 207 -19.10 -3.52 -10.80
CA ALA A 207 -18.88 -4.96 -10.66
C ALA A 207 -18.70 -5.40 -9.21
N SER A 208 -18.09 -4.58 -8.37
CA SER A 208 -17.84 -4.88 -6.96
C SER A 208 -19.09 -4.76 -6.09
N ASN A 209 -20.07 -4.02 -6.55
CA ASN A 209 -21.31 -3.88 -5.81
C ASN A 209 -22.38 -4.78 -6.42
N ASP A 210 -22.92 -5.68 -5.63
CA ASP A 210 -24.19 -6.37 -5.84
C ASP A 210 -25.37 -5.36 -5.98
N PHE A 211 -25.16 -4.27 -6.70
CA PHE A 211 -26.19 -3.34 -7.07
C PHE A 211 -27.14 -4.01 -8.06
N HIS A 212 -27.92 -4.92 -7.49
CA HIS A 212 -29.10 -5.51 -8.09
C HIS A 212 -28.85 -6.38 -9.34
N SER A 213 -28.88 -7.64 -9.04
CA SER A 213 -29.30 -8.72 -9.96
C SER A 213 -29.90 -8.24 -11.26
N GLY A 214 -29.22 -8.45 -12.37
CA GLY A 214 -29.87 -8.47 -13.66
C GLY A 214 -29.48 -7.32 -14.58
N GLU A 215 -30.02 -7.36 -15.74
CA GLU A 215 -29.76 -6.59 -16.96
C GLU A 215 -29.61 -5.06 -16.81
N THR A 216 -29.92 -4.49 -15.64
CA THR A 216 -29.91 -3.03 -15.43
C THR A 216 -28.49 -2.51 -15.20
N ALA A 217 -27.65 -3.22 -14.46
CA ALA A 217 -26.28 -2.79 -14.19
C ALA A 217 -25.43 -2.76 -15.48
N SER A 218 -25.54 -3.78 -16.32
CA SER A 218 -24.83 -3.84 -17.61
C SER A 218 -25.30 -2.83 -18.65
N LYS A 219 -26.44 -2.16 -18.42
CA LYS A 219 -26.93 -1.07 -19.29
C LYS A 219 -26.58 0.31 -18.75
N ILE A 220 -26.30 0.43 -17.45
CA ILE A 220 -25.93 1.69 -16.82
C ILE A 220 -24.49 2.02 -17.16
N VAL A 221 -23.63 1.01 -17.16
CA VAL A 221 -22.20 1.15 -17.50
C VAL A 221 -22.00 0.50 -18.88
N SER A 222 -21.95 1.28 -19.91
CA SER A 222 -21.64 0.81 -21.26
C SER A 222 -20.18 1.04 -21.55
N GLY A 223 -19.33 0.02 -21.31
CA GLY A 223 -17.91 -0.05 -21.68
C GLY A 223 -17.09 1.24 -21.44
N ASP A 224 -15.92 1.15 -20.89
CA ASP A 224 -14.94 2.24 -20.72
C ASP A 224 -15.44 3.57 -20.07
N ASP A 225 -16.54 3.54 -19.29
CA ASP A 225 -16.99 4.73 -18.57
C ASP A 225 -16.05 5.06 -17.41
N THR A 226 -15.55 6.28 -17.39
CA THR A 226 -14.58 6.74 -16.42
C THR A 226 -15.11 7.98 -15.69
N ALA A 227 -15.30 7.87 -14.38
CA ALA A 227 -15.68 9.02 -13.56
C ALA A 227 -14.50 9.98 -13.37
N ASN A 228 -14.80 11.30 -13.46
CA ASN A 228 -13.97 12.31 -12.83
C ASN A 228 -14.21 12.23 -11.33
N TYR A 229 -13.16 11.89 -10.59
CA TYR A 229 -13.22 11.66 -9.15
C TYR A 229 -12.45 12.73 -8.38
N GLN A 230 -13.08 13.30 -7.37
CA GLN A 230 -12.51 14.28 -6.47
C GLN A 230 -12.88 13.93 -5.03
N PHE A 231 -11.98 14.14 -4.10
CA PHE A 231 -12.24 13.86 -2.70
C PHE A 231 -11.49 14.79 -1.76
N ALA A 232 -12.02 14.95 -0.57
CA ALA A 232 -11.37 15.59 0.54
C ALA A 232 -11.79 14.96 1.86
N GLY A 233 -10.87 14.84 2.80
CA GLY A 233 -11.14 14.22 4.08
C GLY A 233 -10.36 14.82 5.23
N LEU A 234 -10.93 14.69 6.43
CA LEU A 234 -10.32 15.01 7.71
C LEU A 234 -10.21 13.73 8.53
N GLY A 235 -8.99 13.39 8.91
CA GLY A 235 -8.70 12.25 9.77
C GLY A 235 -8.18 12.68 11.13
N TYR A 236 -8.45 11.87 12.13
CA TYR A 236 -7.86 11.98 13.46
C TYR A 236 -7.39 10.61 13.94
N ALA A 237 -6.15 10.52 14.39
CA ALA A 237 -5.60 9.31 14.98
C ALA A 237 -4.78 9.65 16.22
N ALA A 238 -5.15 9.07 17.37
CA ALA A 238 -4.44 9.23 18.63
C ALA A 238 -4.53 7.97 19.48
N GLY A 239 -3.36 7.39 19.78
CA GLY A 239 -3.27 6.17 20.57
C GLY A 239 -3.99 5.00 19.88
N LYS A 240 -5.05 4.52 20.53
CA LYS A 240 -5.86 3.40 20.05
C LYS A 240 -7.09 3.80 19.25
N PHE A 241 -7.38 5.09 19.15
CA PHE A 241 -8.58 5.62 18.49
C PHE A 241 -8.23 6.29 17.18
N ASN A 242 -9.04 6.02 16.15
CA ASN A 242 -9.03 6.73 14.89
C ASN A 242 -10.47 7.13 14.48
N SER A 243 -10.60 8.20 13.72
CA SER A 243 -11.87 8.62 13.13
C SER A 243 -11.61 9.49 11.89
N GLY A 244 -12.59 9.59 11.04
CA GLY A 244 -12.50 10.44 9.85
C GLY A 244 -13.87 10.83 9.31
N ILE A 245 -13.87 11.89 8.52
CA ILE A 245 -14.99 12.31 7.68
C ILE A 245 -14.41 12.61 6.31
N ASP A 246 -14.94 11.94 5.30
CA ASP A 246 -14.50 12.06 3.92
C ASP A 246 -15.69 12.47 3.04
N TYR A 247 -15.42 13.30 2.04
CA TYR A 247 -16.36 13.67 1.00
C TYR A 247 -15.81 13.23 -0.35
N HIS A 248 -16.64 12.56 -1.14
CA HIS A 248 -16.33 12.05 -2.46
C HIS A 248 -17.30 12.60 -3.47
N HIS A 249 -16.79 13.09 -4.59
CA HIS A 249 -17.55 13.56 -5.72
C HIS A 249 -17.15 12.82 -6.99
N LEU A 250 -18.13 12.22 -7.65
CA LEU A 250 -17.96 11.51 -8.91
C LEU A 250 -18.88 12.12 -9.97
N ASN A 251 -18.35 12.27 -11.17
CA ASN A 251 -19.13 12.65 -12.35
C ASN A 251 -18.73 11.72 -13.51
N ALA A 252 -19.70 11.02 -14.09
CA ALA A 252 -19.52 10.03 -15.15
C ALA A 252 -20.75 10.02 -16.08
N ASP A 253 -20.56 9.51 -17.29
CA ASP A 253 -21.65 9.43 -18.26
C ASP A 253 -22.75 8.43 -17.83
N SER A 254 -22.39 7.41 -17.06
CA SER A 254 -23.34 6.47 -16.45
C SER A 254 -24.39 7.15 -15.55
N PHE A 255 -24.02 8.21 -14.85
CA PHE A 255 -24.98 8.99 -14.03
C PHE A 255 -26.01 9.74 -14.87
N ASN A 256 -25.64 10.21 -16.06
CA ASN A 256 -26.59 10.78 -17.01
C ASN A 256 -27.65 9.77 -17.43
N TYR A 257 -27.26 8.51 -17.66
CA TYR A 257 -28.18 7.43 -17.97
C TYR A 257 -29.16 7.17 -16.81
N VAL A 258 -28.70 7.13 -15.58
CA VAL A 258 -29.53 6.96 -14.38
C VAL A 258 -30.52 8.11 -14.26
N LYS A 259 -30.09 9.35 -14.40
CA LYS A 259 -30.91 10.54 -14.38
C LYS A 259 -32.02 10.50 -15.42
N ASP A 260 -31.73 10.10 -16.66
CA ASP A 260 -32.65 10.14 -17.77
C ASP A 260 -33.62 8.95 -17.80
N ASN A 261 -33.22 7.78 -17.29
CA ASN A 261 -33.96 6.52 -17.44
C ASN A 261 -34.42 5.92 -16.10
N LEU A 262 -33.81 6.29 -14.97
CA LEU A 262 -34.04 5.72 -13.65
C LEU A 262 -34.30 6.85 -12.63
N THR A 263 -35.15 7.79 -12.96
CA THR A 263 -35.43 9.00 -12.16
C THR A 263 -35.91 8.71 -10.73
N SER A 264 -36.41 7.50 -10.46
CA SER A 264 -36.74 7.04 -9.10
C SER A 264 -35.52 6.74 -8.23
N GLN A 265 -34.32 6.56 -8.82
CA GLN A 265 -33.09 6.27 -8.10
C GLN A 265 -32.24 7.51 -7.88
N SER A 266 -32.15 8.37 -8.90
CA SER A 266 -31.47 9.66 -8.79
C SER A 266 -31.95 10.62 -9.86
N SER A 267 -32.09 11.89 -9.49
CA SER A 267 -32.33 13.02 -10.39
C SER A 267 -31.05 13.78 -10.77
N GLU A 268 -29.90 13.35 -10.24
CA GLU A 268 -28.62 14.00 -10.41
C GLU A 268 -27.72 13.24 -11.39
N ASP A 269 -26.84 13.96 -12.06
CA ASP A 269 -25.83 13.44 -13.00
C ASP A 269 -24.45 13.22 -12.36
N ASN A 270 -24.42 13.09 -11.05
CA ASN A 270 -23.22 12.93 -10.26
C ASN A 270 -23.53 12.17 -8.95
N ALA A 271 -22.48 11.71 -8.26
CA ALA A 271 -22.58 11.19 -6.91
C ALA A 271 -21.81 12.05 -5.93
N ASN A 272 -22.47 12.40 -4.82
CA ASN A 272 -21.91 13.17 -3.71
C ASN A 272 -22.01 12.34 -2.43
N ILE A 273 -20.92 11.72 -2.02
CA ILE A 273 -20.91 10.74 -0.94
C ILE A 273 -20.16 11.30 0.26
N TRP A 274 -20.81 11.29 1.41
CA TRP A 274 -20.21 11.56 2.71
C TRP A 274 -19.98 10.25 3.45
N LEU A 275 -18.74 10.05 3.93
CA LEU A 275 -18.33 8.92 4.72
C LEU A 275 -17.85 9.39 6.09
N ALA A 276 -18.43 8.87 7.15
CA ALA A 276 -17.92 9.01 8.51
C ALA A 276 -17.43 7.65 9.01
N LYS A 277 -16.22 7.58 9.53
CA LYS A 277 -15.61 6.35 10.02
C LYS A 277 -14.99 6.52 11.39
N ALA A 278 -15.00 5.47 12.20
CA ALA A 278 -14.35 5.43 13.49
C ALA A 278 -13.85 4.02 13.81
N GLY A 279 -12.71 3.96 14.48
CA GLY A 279 -12.10 2.69 14.89
C GLY A 279 -11.42 2.78 16.25
N TYR A 280 -11.40 1.64 16.93
CA TYR A 280 -10.70 1.47 18.18
C TYR A 280 -9.93 0.16 18.22
N ASN A 281 -8.64 0.24 18.44
CA ASN A 281 -7.76 -0.92 18.57
C ASN A 281 -7.57 -1.26 20.04
N PHE A 282 -8.02 -2.45 20.47
CA PHE A 282 -7.99 -2.87 21.88
C PHE A 282 -6.58 -3.30 22.33
N ASP A 283 -5.89 -4.10 21.52
CA ASP A 283 -4.66 -4.79 21.91
C ASP A 283 -3.64 -5.02 20.78
N GLY A 284 -3.86 -4.43 19.59
CA GLY A 284 -3.04 -4.64 18.41
C GLY A 284 -3.44 -5.87 17.57
N THR A 285 -4.24 -6.79 18.14
CA THR A 285 -4.76 -7.97 17.44
C THR A 285 -6.27 -7.83 17.21
N SER A 286 -6.96 -7.20 18.16
CA SER A 286 -8.42 -7.01 18.12
C SER A 286 -8.75 -5.55 17.91
N ALA A 287 -9.57 -5.25 16.91
CA ALA A 287 -10.05 -3.91 16.63
C ALA A 287 -11.55 -3.91 16.33
N LEU A 288 -12.20 -2.80 16.61
CA LEU A 288 -13.59 -2.53 16.20
C LEU A 288 -13.57 -1.33 15.27
N ASN A 289 -14.07 -1.50 14.06
CA ASN A 289 -14.22 -0.44 13.08
C ASN A 289 -15.68 -0.35 12.65
N GLY A 290 -16.11 0.86 12.33
CA GLY A 290 -17.43 1.10 11.80
C GLY A 290 -17.44 2.34 10.92
N PHE A 291 -18.36 2.37 9.97
CA PHE A 291 -18.55 3.51 9.10
C PHE A 291 -20.04 3.78 8.85
N TYR A 292 -20.32 4.97 8.35
CA TYR A 292 -21.61 5.35 7.82
C TYR A 292 -21.38 6.20 6.57
N ALA A 293 -21.97 5.78 5.46
CA ALA A 293 -21.92 6.48 4.20
C ALA A 293 -23.30 6.96 3.77
N ASN A 294 -23.35 8.13 3.12
CA ASN A 294 -24.58 8.69 2.57
C ASN A 294 -24.28 9.38 1.23
N ASN A 295 -24.87 8.88 0.14
CA ASN A 295 -24.86 9.53 -1.15
C ASN A 295 -26.03 10.54 -1.21
N THR A 296 -25.72 11.80 -1.16
CA THR A 296 -26.73 12.89 -1.15
C THR A 296 -27.31 13.20 -2.51
N SER A 297 -26.76 12.64 -3.58
CA SER A 297 -27.29 12.76 -4.95
C SER A 297 -28.29 11.68 -5.31
N ALA A 298 -28.40 10.61 -4.50
CA ALA A 298 -29.33 9.53 -4.74
C ALA A 298 -30.57 9.67 -3.84
N ASP A 299 -31.75 9.37 -4.39
CA ASP A 299 -33.03 9.46 -3.70
C ASP A 299 -33.38 8.17 -2.95
N ASP A 300 -32.87 7.03 -3.42
CA ASP A 300 -33.12 5.71 -2.82
C ASP A 300 -31.79 4.92 -2.69
N LEU A 301 -31.76 3.95 -1.75
CA LEU A 301 -30.59 3.10 -1.46
C LEU A 301 -29.29 3.88 -1.24
N ASN A 302 -29.40 5.07 -0.69
CA ASN A 302 -28.35 6.07 -0.61
C ASN A 302 -27.50 6.01 0.65
N LYS A 303 -27.64 4.98 1.49
CA LYS A 303 -26.94 4.84 2.78
C LYS A 303 -26.34 3.46 2.94
N ALA A 304 -25.13 3.42 3.56
CA ALA A 304 -24.45 2.19 3.95
C ALA A 304 -23.86 2.32 5.36
N TRP A 305 -23.71 1.19 6.08
CA TRP A 305 -23.09 1.11 7.40
C TRP A 305 -22.54 -0.29 7.67
#